data_8d200cd5b6bb9e13e9a6a04139f05b44
#
_entry.id   8d200cd5b6bb9e13e9a6a04139f05b44
#
_cell.length_a   1.000
_cell.length_b   1.000
_cell.length_c   1.000
_cell.angle_alpha   90.00
_cell.angle_beta   90.00
_cell.angle_gamma   90.00
#
_symmetry.space_group_name_H-M   'P 1'
#
loop_
_entity.id
_entity.type
_entity.pdbx_description
1 polymer ?
#
loop_
_entity_poly.entity_id
_entity_poly.type
_entity_poly.pdbx_seq_one_letter_code
_entity_poly.pdbx_strand_id
1 'polypeptide(L)'
;LSLHDALPISRPMSIEIGDKEISIPSGEKPAYFEWVLWRAFLALNHLVIEPQQCRRFKVDQDFKPIHNAPGGGADVIFEYENFKILGEVTLTSNSRQEAAEGEPVRRHIAVETVNTPDKDVYGLFLALTIDTNTAETFRHGAWYHQEELMDVKILPLTLGSFKKYLESLREKNQLEAGIFDLKKMMDESLKLREALTAPQWKNEITNKFARPI
;
A
#
# COMPACT_ATOMS: atom_id res chain seq x y z
N LEU A 1 4.52 14.80 7.95
CA LEU A 1 4.95 14.46 6.58
C LEU A 1 3.88 14.93 5.61
N SER A 2 4.15 15.95 4.81
CA SER A 2 3.28 16.29 3.68
C SER A 2 3.54 15.29 2.57
N LEU A 3 2.65 14.31 2.41
CA LEU A 3 2.67 13.34 1.31
C LEU A 3 2.24 13.98 -0.04
N HIS A 4 1.91 15.27 -0.05
CA HIS A 4 1.46 15.98 -1.25
C HIS A 4 2.58 16.35 -2.23
N ASP A 5 3.84 16.25 -1.81
CA ASP A 5 4.97 16.72 -2.61
C ASP A 5 5.68 15.60 -3.39
N ALA A 6 5.00 14.48 -3.68
CA ALA A 6 5.49 13.49 -4.63
C ALA A 6 5.42 14.07 -6.06
N LEU A 7 6.26 15.07 -6.31
CA LEU A 7 6.50 15.65 -7.62
C LEU A 7 7.33 14.69 -8.49
N PRO A 8 7.32 14.90 -9.83
CA PRO A 8 7.97 13.98 -10.78
C PRO A 8 9.40 13.61 -10.37
N ILE A 9 9.79 12.39 -10.65
CA ILE A 9 11.04 11.70 -10.31
C ILE A 9 12.31 12.53 -10.52
N SER A 10 12.24 13.59 -11.35
CA SER A 10 13.39 14.37 -11.84
C SER A 10 13.89 15.50 -10.94
N ARG A 11 13.23 15.83 -9.83
CA ARG A 11 13.68 16.95 -8.95
C ARG A 11 14.02 16.45 -7.55
N PRO A 12 15.12 16.92 -6.94
CA PRO A 12 15.37 16.68 -5.52
C PRO A 12 14.21 17.24 -4.68
N MET A 13 13.87 16.57 -3.60
CA MET A 13 12.80 16.94 -2.69
C MET A 13 13.35 16.94 -1.26
N SER A 14 12.89 17.85 -0.42
CA SER A 14 13.12 17.77 1.01
C SER A 14 11.80 17.43 1.74
N ILE A 15 11.92 16.70 2.83
CA ILE A 15 10.80 16.40 3.74
C ILE A 15 11.19 16.80 5.16
N GLU A 16 10.23 17.35 5.90
CA GLU A 16 10.41 17.64 7.32
C GLU A 16 9.92 16.45 8.17
N ILE A 17 10.76 16.00 9.09
CA ILE A 17 10.43 14.97 10.08
C ILE A 17 10.78 15.49 11.46
N GLY A 18 9.76 15.95 12.21
CA GLY A 18 9.98 16.75 13.42
C GLY A 18 10.73 18.03 13.07
N ASP A 19 11.81 18.31 13.77
CA ASP A 19 12.65 19.51 13.57
C ASP A 19 13.77 19.30 12.54
N LYS A 20 13.77 18.19 11.81
CA LYS A 20 14.81 17.84 10.83
C LYS A 20 14.28 17.88 9.41
N GLU A 21 14.97 18.62 8.56
CA GLU A 21 14.79 18.55 7.11
C GLU A 21 15.65 17.41 6.54
N ILE A 22 15.02 16.52 5.78
CA ILE A 22 15.69 15.42 5.07
C ILE A 22 15.61 15.71 3.57
N SER A 23 16.75 15.89 2.94
CA SER A 23 16.85 15.98 1.49
C SER A 23 16.73 14.59 0.88
N ILE A 24 15.80 14.41 -0.09
CA ILE A 24 15.64 13.18 -0.85
C ILE A 24 16.36 13.32 -2.17
N PRO A 25 17.43 12.55 -2.42
CA PRO A 25 18.14 12.57 -3.69
C PRO A 25 17.23 12.19 -4.86
N SER A 26 17.55 12.73 -6.03
CA SER A 26 16.87 12.36 -7.27
C SER A 26 17.07 10.86 -7.53
N GLY A 27 15.99 10.11 -7.75
CA GLY A 27 16.03 8.66 -7.94
C GLY A 27 15.78 7.82 -6.68
N GLU A 28 15.88 8.38 -5.47
CA GLU A 28 15.61 7.64 -4.22
C GLU A 28 14.16 7.74 -3.74
N LYS A 29 13.32 8.49 -4.43
CA LYS A 29 11.90 8.66 -4.04
C LYS A 29 11.12 7.36 -3.86
N PRO A 30 11.31 6.31 -4.70
CA PRO A 30 10.64 5.03 -4.46
C PRO A 30 11.00 4.43 -3.10
N ALA A 31 12.29 4.39 -2.74
CA ALA A 31 12.75 3.87 -1.46
C ALA A 31 12.20 4.66 -0.27
N TYR A 32 12.11 5.99 -0.39
CA TYR A 32 11.48 6.83 0.63
C TYR A 32 9.98 6.60 0.72
N PHE A 33 9.31 6.28 -0.37
CA PHE A 33 7.88 5.97 -0.36
C PHE A 33 7.61 4.64 0.40
N GLU A 34 8.36 3.58 0.09
CA GLU A 34 8.32 2.32 0.82
C GLU A 34 8.61 2.52 2.32
N TRP A 35 9.61 3.33 2.64
CA TRP A 35 10.01 3.66 4.01
C TRP A 35 8.92 4.42 4.78
N VAL A 36 8.26 5.40 4.15
CA VAL A 36 7.15 6.14 4.77
C VAL A 36 5.96 5.23 5.01
N LEU A 37 5.63 4.34 4.07
CA LEU A 37 4.58 3.35 4.24
C LEU A 37 4.88 2.41 5.41
N TRP A 38 6.10 1.87 5.45
CA TRP A 38 6.55 1.02 6.56
C TRP A 38 6.38 1.72 7.91
N ARG A 39 6.83 2.95 8.03
CA ARG A 39 6.69 3.73 9.28
C ARG A 39 5.22 4.02 9.65
N ALA A 40 4.38 4.29 8.66
CA ALA A 40 2.96 4.50 8.90
C ALA A 40 2.30 3.26 9.52
N PHE A 41 2.63 2.07 9.01
CA PHE A 41 2.10 0.82 9.56
C PHE A 41 2.69 0.46 10.92
N LEU A 42 3.94 0.80 11.22
CA LEU A 42 4.48 0.66 12.58
C LEU A 42 3.71 1.52 13.60
N ALA A 43 3.22 2.68 13.19
CA ALA A 43 2.40 3.53 14.04
C ALA A 43 0.98 2.97 14.28
N LEU A 44 0.47 2.08 13.40
CA LEU A 44 -0.79 1.37 13.60
C LEU A 44 -0.67 0.18 14.57
N ASN A 45 0.56 -0.23 14.90
CA ASN A 45 0.88 -1.28 15.87
C ASN A 45 0.29 -2.68 15.54
N HIS A 46 0.22 -3.58 16.54
CA HIS A 46 -0.36 -4.94 16.48
C HIS A 46 0.34 -5.94 15.54
N LEU A 47 1.55 -5.64 15.05
CA LEU A 47 2.33 -6.59 14.28
C LEU A 47 2.75 -7.78 15.14
N VAL A 48 2.71 -9.00 14.56
CA VAL A 48 3.20 -10.24 15.20
C VAL A 48 4.61 -10.62 14.75
N ILE A 49 5.18 -9.85 13.83
CA ILE A 49 6.57 -9.98 13.38
C ILE A 49 7.38 -8.72 13.74
N GLU A 50 8.69 -8.86 13.79
CA GLU A 50 9.57 -7.74 14.10
C GLU A 50 9.55 -6.68 12.99
N PRO A 51 9.66 -5.37 13.34
CA PRO A 51 9.61 -4.28 12.36
C PRO A 51 10.55 -4.45 11.17
N GLN A 52 11.75 -4.97 11.37
CA GLN A 52 12.74 -5.21 10.31
C GLN A 52 12.30 -6.31 9.33
N GLN A 53 11.47 -7.26 9.76
CA GLN A 53 10.96 -8.33 8.91
C GLN A 53 9.84 -7.83 7.98
N CYS A 54 9.18 -6.72 8.34
CA CYS A 54 8.14 -6.11 7.51
C CYS A 54 8.68 -5.48 6.23
N ARG A 55 9.95 -5.10 6.17
CA ARG A 55 10.55 -4.37 5.06
C ARG A 55 11.53 -5.23 4.26
N ARG A 56 11.54 -5.02 2.94
CA ARG A 56 12.53 -5.61 2.03
C ARG A 56 13.58 -4.58 1.59
N PHE A 57 13.28 -3.29 1.66
CA PHE A 57 14.24 -2.22 1.43
C PHE A 57 15.29 -2.15 2.54
N LYS A 58 16.47 -1.58 2.23
CA LYS A 58 17.56 -1.42 3.19
C LYS A 58 17.56 -0.02 3.80
N VAL A 59 18.02 0.08 5.04
CA VAL A 59 18.21 1.36 5.75
C VAL A 59 19.66 1.49 6.20
N ASP A 60 20.14 2.73 6.32
CA ASP A 60 21.43 3.07 6.89
C ASP A 60 21.42 3.07 8.43
N GLN A 61 22.51 3.54 9.04
CA GLN A 61 22.66 3.64 10.51
C GLN A 61 21.72 4.69 11.14
N ASP A 62 21.25 5.66 10.34
CA ASP A 62 20.29 6.67 10.74
C ASP A 62 18.83 6.24 10.47
N PHE A 63 18.60 4.98 10.12
CA PHE A 63 17.31 4.42 9.70
C PHE A 63 16.69 5.09 8.47
N LYS A 64 17.48 5.73 7.61
CA LYS A 64 17.03 6.25 6.31
C LYS A 64 17.12 5.17 5.24
N PRO A 65 16.24 5.17 4.24
CA PRO A 65 16.29 4.17 3.16
C PRO A 65 17.51 4.42 2.28
N ILE A 66 18.20 3.34 1.91
CA ILE A 66 19.38 3.36 1.00
C ILE A 66 18.94 2.90 -0.40
N HIS A 67 18.11 1.86 -0.47
CA HIS A 67 17.64 1.25 -1.70
C HIS A 67 16.18 0.83 -1.52
N ASN A 68 15.42 0.82 -2.60
CA ASN A 68 14.10 0.24 -2.66
C ASN A 68 14.13 -1.29 -2.48
N ALA A 69 12.98 -1.89 -2.25
CA ALA A 69 12.80 -3.33 -2.15
C ALA A 69 13.31 -4.02 -3.44
N PRO A 70 14.02 -5.16 -3.32
CA PRO A 70 14.41 -5.92 -4.50
C PRO A 70 13.16 -6.52 -5.16
N GLY A 71 13.16 -6.61 -6.49
CA GLY A 71 12.07 -7.23 -7.24
C GLY A 71 11.78 -8.67 -6.82
N GLY A 72 10.64 -9.20 -7.28
CA GLY A 72 10.22 -10.59 -7.06
C GLY A 72 9.42 -10.82 -5.77
N GLY A 73 8.84 -9.80 -5.17
CA GLY A 73 7.92 -9.87 -4.03
C GLY A 73 7.48 -8.48 -3.63
N ALA A 74 6.48 -8.38 -2.74
CA ALA A 74 5.93 -7.12 -2.27
C ALA A 74 6.98 -6.20 -1.64
N ASP A 75 6.77 -4.89 -1.68
CA ASP A 75 7.70 -3.90 -1.13
C ASP A 75 7.80 -4.02 0.39
N VAL A 76 6.65 -4.20 1.05
CA VAL A 76 6.54 -4.38 2.49
C VAL A 76 5.47 -5.43 2.81
N ILE A 77 5.67 -6.18 3.90
CA ILE A 77 4.74 -7.20 4.38
C ILE A 77 4.45 -6.95 5.85
N PHE A 78 3.19 -6.73 6.19
CA PHE A 78 2.75 -6.52 7.57
C PHE A 78 1.93 -7.73 8.01
N GLU A 79 2.40 -8.43 9.01
CA GLU A 79 1.74 -9.62 9.52
C GLU A 79 1.07 -9.35 10.87
N TYR A 80 -0.20 -9.74 10.94
CA TYR A 80 -1.06 -9.66 12.11
C TYR A 80 -1.52 -11.07 12.50
N GLU A 81 -2.21 -11.20 13.63
CA GLU A 81 -2.62 -12.51 14.15
C GLU A 81 -3.41 -13.33 13.12
N ASN A 82 -4.42 -12.74 12.47
CA ASN A 82 -5.35 -13.44 11.59
C ASN A 82 -5.28 -13.00 10.11
N PHE A 83 -4.40 -12.05 9.77
CA PHE A 83 -4.28 -11.54 8.40
C PHE A 83 -2.89 -10.96 8.11
N LYS A 84 -2.61 -10.80 6.82
CA LYS A 84 -1.43 -10.08 6.32
C LYS A 84 -1.85 -8.97 5.36
N ILE A 85 -1.10 -7.87 5.36
CA ILE A 85 -1.21 -6.82 4.35
C ILE A 85 0.13 -6.71 3.64
N LEU A 86 0.12 -6.93 2.33
CA LEU A 86 1.23 -6.66 1.44
C LEU A 86 1.06 -5.24 0.87
N GLY A 87 1.99 -4.37 1.20
CA GLY A 87 2.02 -3.02 0.65
C GLY A 87 2.85 -2.98 -0.63
N GLU A 88 2.25 -2.45 -1.68
CA GLU A 88 2.87 -2.22 -2.98
C GLU A 88 2.74 -0.74 -3.30
N VAL A 89 3.83 -0.07 -3.57
CA VAL A 89 3.84 1.36 -3.82
C VAL A 89 4.41 1.69 -5.19
N THR A 90 3.78 2.59 -5.92
CA THR A 90 4.30 3.04 -7.20
C THR A 90 4.17 4.55 -7.37
N LEU A 91 5.17 5.14 -8.02
CA LEU A 91 5.15 6.52 -8.51
C LEU A 91 4.60 6.63 -9.93
N THR A 92 4.31 5.49 -10.57
CA THR A 92 3.70 5.43 -11.90
C THR A 92 2.25 5.91 -11.83
N SER A 93 1.90 6.93 -12.59
CA SER A 93 0.59 7.60 -12.49
C SER A 93 -0.16 7.70 -13.83
N ASN A 94 0.29 6.99 -14.85
CA ASN A 94 -0.27 7.06 -16.20
C ASN A 94 -0.78 5.69 -16.68
N SER A 95 -1.22 5.59 -17.93
CA SER A 95 -1.73 4.37 -18.57
C SER A 95 -0.76 3.18 -18.60
N ARG A 96 0.52 3.37 -18.23
CA ARG A 96 1.48 2.27 -18.07
C ARG A 96 1.38 1.60 -16.69
N GLN A 97 0.61 2.15 -15.76
CA GLN A 97 0.49 1.62 -14.40
C GLN A 97 -0.02 0.17 -14.42
N GLU A 98 -1.05 -0.12 -15.22
CA GLU A 98 -1.57 -1.48 -15.36
C GLU A 98 -0.53 -2.44 -15.92
N ALA A 99 0.15 -2.06 -17.01
CA ALA A 99 1.15 -2.89 -17.67
C ALA A 99 2.40 -3.14 -16.78
N ALA A 100 2.76 -2.18 -15.92
CA ALA A 100 3.92 -2.29 -15.04
C ALA A 100 3.61 -3.03 -13.74
N GLU A 101 2.42 -2.85 -13.17
CA GLU A 101 2.09 -3.26 -11.80
C GLU A 101 0.97 -4.32 -11.75
N GLY A 102 0.12 -4.41 -12.76
CA GLY A 102 -1.08 -5.27 -12.73
C GLY A 102 -0.77 -6.75 -12.51
N GLU A 103 0.19 -7.31 -13.24
CA GLU A 103 0.62 -8.71 -13.08
C GLU A 103 1.50 -8.89 -11.83
N PRO A 104 2.59 -8.11 -11.62
CA PRO A 104 3.47 -8.32 -10.48
C PRO A 104 2.74 -8.27 -9.13
N VAL A 105 1.88 -7.29 -8.92
CA VAL A 105 1.13 -7.14 -7.67
C VAL A 105 0.22 -8.35 -7.43
N ARG A 106 -0.56 -8.77 -8.43
CA ARG A 106 -1.43 -9.96 -8.29
C ARG A 106 -0.63 -11.22 -7.98
N ARG A 107 0.51 -11.40 -8.65
CA ARG A 107 1.40 -12.54 -8.41
C ARG A 107 1.96 -12.54 -6.98
N HIS A 108 2.41 -11.40 -6.46
CA HIS A 108 2.92 -11.32 -5.10
C HIS A 108 1.86 -11.69 -4.07
N ILE A 109 0.63 -11.17 -4.22
CA ILE A 109 -0.48 -11.49 -3.32
C ILE A 109 -0.87 -12.97 -3.42
N ALA A 110 -0.95 -13.51 -4.63
CA ALA A 110 -1.30 -14.92 -4.85
C ALA A 110 -0.27 -15.86 -4.22
N VAL A 111 1.02 -15.60 -4.43
CA VAL A 111 2.11 -16.40 -3.83
C VAL A 111 2.03 -16.36 -2.30
N GLU A 112 1.82 -15.18 -1.71
CA GLU A 112 1.71 -15.08 -0.26
C GLU A 112 0.44 -15.75 0.26
N THR A 113 -0.68 -15.69 -0.46
CA THR A 113 -1.93 -16.38 -0.10
C THR A 113 -1.71 -17.91 -0.04
N VAL A 114 -0.98 -18.48 -1.01
CA VAL A 114 -0.63 -19.91 -1.01
C VAL A 114 0.30 -20.25 0.16
N ASN A 115 1.26 -19.40 0.45
CA ASN A 115 2.25 -19.64 1.52
C ASN A 115 1.67 -19.44 2.93
N THR A 116 0.48 -18.84 3.06
CA THR A 116 -0.13 -18.51 4.35
C THR A 116 -1.62 -18.91 4.35
N PRO A 117 -1.96 -20.22 4.25
CA PRO A 117 -3.33 -20.70 4.07
C PRO A 117 -4.23 -20.48 5.30
N ASP A 118 -3.66 -20.20 6.45
CA ASP A 118 -4.34 -19.97 7.74
C ASP A 118 -4.68 -18.51 8.02
N LYS A 119 -4.29 -17.58 7.13
CA LYS A 119 -4.55 -16.15 7.28
C LYS A 119 -5.18 -15.53 6.02
N ASP A 120 -6.00 -14.53 6.23
CA ASP A 120 -6.43 -13.65 5.14
C ASP A 120 -5.24 -12.81 4.62
N VAL A 121 -5.01 -12.81 3.31
CA VAL A 121 -3.95 -12.01 2.68
C VAL A 121 -4.57 -10.91 1.83
N TYR A 122 -4.13 -9.67 2.07
CA TYR A 122 -4.58 -8.47 1.38
C TYR A 122 -3.42 -7.79 0.68
N GLY A 123 -3.64 -7.31 -0.53
CA GLY A 123 -2.79 -6.33 -1.19
C GLY A 123 -3.31 -4.92 -0.96
N LEU A 124 -2.45 -4.02 -0.53
CA LEU A 124 -2.71 -2.59 -0.49
C LEU A 124 -1.81 -1.92 -1.53
N PHE A 125 -2.40 -1.59 -2.68
CA PHE A 125 -1.68 -0.91 -3.76
C PHE A 125 -1.84 0.60 -3.62
N LEU A 126 -0.73 1.30 -3.39
CA LEU A 126 -0.69 2.74 -3.16
C LEU A 126 0.00 3.48 -4.31
N ALA A 127 -0.71 4.46 -4.87
CA ALA A 127 -0.18 5.32 -5.93
C ALA A 127 -0.69 6.76 -5.76
N LEU A 128 -0.09 7.71 -6.48
CA LEU A 128 -0.57 9.10 -6.51
C LEU A 128 -1.98 9.17 -7.12
N THR A 129 -2.16 8.43 -8.20
CA THR A 129 -3.45 8.26 -8.89
C THR A 129 -3.61 6.79 -9.26
N ILE A 130 -4.85 6.31 -9.28
CA ILE A 130 -5.16 4.95 -9.72
C ILE A 130 -5.70 5.01 -11.16
N ASP A 131 -4.96 4.41 -12.09
CA ASP A 131 -5.44 4.21 -13.46
C ASP A 131 -6.67 3.31 -13.49
N THR A 132 -7.59 3.55 -14.42
CA THR A 132 -8.85 2.80 -14.46
C THR A 132 -8.64 1.35 -14.86
N ASN A 133 -7.70 1.03 -15.76
CA ASN A 133 -7.41 -0.35 -16.14
C ASN A 133 -6.70 -1.09 -15.02
N THR A 134 -5.82 -0.42 -14.26
CA THR A 134 -5.23 -0.98 -13.04
C THR A 134 -6.32 -1.33 -12.03
N ALA A 135 -7.28 -0.42 -11.79
CA ALA A 135 -8.41 -0.68 -10.92
C ALA A 135 -9.28 -1.84 -11.42
N GLU A 136 -9.51 -1.96 -12.73
CA GLU A 136 -10.26 -3.07 -13.31
C GLU A 136 -9.56 -4.40 -13.12
N THR A 137 -8.25 -4.45 -13.36
CA THR A 137 -7.42 -5.64 -13.14
C THR A 137 -7.50 -6.12 -11.68
N PHE A 138 -7.42 -5.21 -10.71
CA PHE A 138 -7.51 -5.56 -9.29
C PHE A 138 -8.94 -5.85 -8.84
N ARG A 139 -9.94 -5.23 -9.46
CA ARG A 139 -11.35 -5.49 -9.19
C ARG A 139 -11.73 -6.93 -9.53
N HIS A 140 -11.22 -7.47 -10.63
CA HIS A 140 -11.43 -8.87 -10.97
C HIS A 140 -10.75 -9.84 -10.01
N GLY A 141 -9.60 -9.49 -9.46
CA GLY A 141 -8.90 -10.29 -8.46
C GLY A 141 -8.52 -11.70 -8.91
N ALA A 142 -8.59 -12.01 -10.21
CA ALA A 142 -8.38 -13.35 -10.74
C ALA A 142 -6.89 -13.68 -10.89
N TRP A 143 -6.50 -14.84 -10.37
CA TRP A 143 -5.18 -15.44 -10.57
C TRP A 143 -5.29 -16.95 -10.67
N TYR A 144 -4.50 -17.58 -11.55
CA TYR A 144 -4.43 -19.05 -11.62
C TYR A 144 -3.17 -19.54 -10.93
N HIS A 145 -3.34 -20.46 -9.99
CA HIS A 145 -2.26 -21.21 -9.37
C HIS A 145 -2.48 -22.71 -9.62
N GLN A 146 -1.54 -23.37 -10.30
CA GLN A 146 -1.65 -24.79 -10.64
C GLN A 146 -3.02 -25.18 -11.24
N GLU A 147 -3.49 -24.42 -12.24
CA GLU A 147 -4.78 -24.61 -12.94
C GLU A 147 -6.04 -24.29 -12.10
N GLU A 148 -5.89 -23.91 -10.82
CA GLU A 148 -6.99 -23.51 -9.96
C GLU A 148 -7.12 -21.98 -9.92
N LEU A 149 -8.36 -21.50 -10.09
CA LEU A 149 -8.67 -20.08 -10.01
C LEU A 149 -8.68 -19.62 -8.55
N MET A 150 -7.85 -18.64 -8.23
CA MET A 150 -7.81 -17.97 -6.95
C MET A 150 -8.43 -16.57 -7.05
N ASP A 151 -9.04 -16.13 -5.97
CA ASP A 151 -9.45 -14.74 -5.77
C ASP A 151 -8.43 -14.00 -4.90
N VAL A 152 -7.72 -13.04 -5.51
CA VAL A 152 -6.75 -12.20 -4.78
C VAL A 152 -7.41 -10.89 -4.34
N LYS A 153 -7.22 -10.53 -3.08
CA LYS A 153 -7.83 -9.37 -2.42
C LYS A 153 -6.91 -8.16 -2.51
N ILE A 154 -7.06 -7.33 -3.54
CA ILE A 154 -6.21 -6.15 -3.75
C ILE A 154 -7.06 -4.88 -3.70
N LEU A 155 -6.68 -3.94 -2.85
CA LEU A 155 -7.31 -2.63 -2.74
C LEU A 155 -6.41 -1.55 -3.35
N PRO A 156 -6.82 -0.94 -4.48
CA PRO A 156 -6.13 0.23 -5.02
C PRO A 156 -6.56 1.50 -4.28
N LEU A 157 -5.61 2.17 -3.65
CA LEU A 157 -5.86 3.35 -2.84
C LEU A 157 -4.93 4.50 -3.24
N THR A 158 -5.48 5.72 -3.35
CA THR A 158 -4.63 6.88 -3.59
C THR A 158 -3.86 7.25 -2.33
N LEU A 159 -2.63 7.71 -2.49
CA LEU A 159 -1.80 8.20 -1.39
C LEU A 159 -2.50 9.33 -0.60
N GLY A 160 -3.22 10.22 -1.32
CA GLY A 160 -3.97 11.31 -0.70
C GLY A 160 -5.09 10.81 0.22
N SER A 161 -5.82 9.76 -0.17
CA SER A 161 -6.87 9.16 0.65
C SER A 161 -6.29 8.42 1.85
N PHE A 162 -5.20 7.67 1.66
CA PHE A 162 -4.51 6.99 2.75
C PHE A 162 -3.96 7.98 3.80
N LYS A 163 -3.37 9.10 3.33
CA LYS A 163 -2.93 10.18 4.20
C LYS A 163 -4.08 10.73 5.06
N LYS A 164 -5.22 11.07 4.46
CA LYS A 164 -6.40 11.58 5.18
C LYS A 164 -6.91 10.57 6.23
N TYR A 165 -6.90 9.29 5.88
CA TYR A 165 -7.22 8.22 6.82
C TYR A 165 -6.32 8.27 8.06
N LEU A 166 -5.00 8.28 7.87
CA LEU A 166 -4.02 8.34 8.98
C LEU A 166 -4.14 9.64 9.80
N GLU A 167 -4.41 10.76 9.15
CA GLU A 167 -4.63 12.05 9.80
C GLU A 167 -5.87 12.00 10.70
N SER A 168 -6.98 11.41 10.21
CA SER A 168 -8.21 11.23 10.99
C SER A 168 -7.98 10.36 12.23
N LEU A 169 -7.24 9.25 12.10
CA LEU A 169 -6.87 8.40 13.25
C LEU A 169 -6.02 9.15 14.27
N ARG A 170 -5.05 9.94 13.81
CA ARG A 170 -4.19 10.74 14.68
C ARG A 170 -4.97 11.79 15.44
N GLU A 171 -5.84 12.53 14.77
CA GLU A 171 -6.69 13.58 15.37
C GLU A 171 -7.61 13.03 16.46
N LYS A 172 -8.08 11.79 16.28
CA LYS A 172 -8.93 11.09 17.25
C LYS A 172 -8.16 10.29 18.31
N ASN A 173 -6.83 10.28 18.24
CA ASN A 173 -5.96 9.45 19.08
C ASN A 173 -6.30 7.95 19.00
N GLN A 174 -6.61 7.45 17.80
CA GLN A 174 -7.05 6.07 17.51
C GLN A 174 -6.06 5.30 16.62
N LEU A 175 -4.81 5.69 16.56
CA LEU A 175 -3.82 5.02 15.70
C LEU A 175 -3.71 3.52 15.99
N GLU A 176 -3.70 3.12 17.26
CA GLU A 176 -3.59 1.70 17.63
C GLU A 176 -4.79 0.85 17.17
N ALA A 177 -6.00 1.41 17.15
CA ALA A 177 -7.18 0.72 16.63
C ALA A 177 -7.26 0.74 15.10
N GLY A 178 -6.50 1.62 14.46
CA GLY A 178 -6.59 1.92 13.03
C GLY A 178 -6.36 0.72 12.12
N ILE A 179 -5.54 -0.25 12.52
CA ILE A 179 -5.31 -1.43 11.67
C ILE A 179 -6.57 -2.29 11.50
N PHE A 180 -7.39 -2.40 12.52
CA PHE A 180 -8.65 -3.16 12.46
C PHE A 180 -9.70 -2.41 11.64
N ASP A 181 -9.75 -1.08 11.75
CA ASP A 181 -10.59 -0.24 10.90
C ASP A 181 -10.15 -0.29 9.45
N LEU A 182 -8.84 -0.26 9.19
CA LEU A 182 -8.28 -0.43 7.85
C LEU A 182 -8.73 -1.76 7.24
N LYS A 183 -8.55 -2.88 7.97
CA LYS A 183 -8.99 -4.20 7.51
C LYS A 183 -10.48 -4.21 7.20
N LYS A 184 -11.31 -3.69 8.10
CA LYS A 184 -12.76 -3.59 7.90
C LYS A 184 -13.10 -2.79 6.64
N MET A 185 -12.47 -1.64 6.44
CA MET A 185 -12.68 -0.80 5.25
C MET A 185 -12.25 -1.50 3.97
N MET A 186 -11.16 -2.29 4.00
CA MET A 186 -10.73 -3.13 2.89
C MET A 186 -11.78 -4.19 2.57
N ASP A 187 -12.26 -4.95 3.56
CA ASP A 187 -13.28 -5.97 3.39
C ASP A 187 -14.58 -5.41 2.77
N GLU A 188 -15.05 -4.28 3.29
CA GLU A 188 -16.25 -3.61 2.79
C GLU A 188 -16.07 -3.10 1.35
N SER A 189 -14.89 -2.59 1.01
CA SER A 189 -14.59 -2.11 -0.34
C SER A 189 -14.48 -3.25 -1.34
N LEU A 190 -13.88 -4.38 -0.94
CA LEU A 190 -13.76 -5.59 -1.77
C LEU A 190 -15.12 -6.23 -2.06
N LYS A 191 -16.06 -6.20 -1.12
CA LYS A 191 -17.44 -6.69 -1.35
C LYS A 191 -18.19 -5.91 -2.43
N LEU A 192 -17.83 -4.66 -2.66
CA LEU A 192 -18.48 -3.81 -3.66
C LEU A 192 -17.93 -4.03 -5.09
N ARG A 193 -16.82 -4.72 -5.25
CA ARG A 193 -16.12 -4.84 -6.55
C ARG A 193 -16.96 -5.52 -7.65
N GLU A 194 -17.84 -6.46 -7.30
CA GLU A 194 -18.71 -7.14 -8.28
C GLU A 194 -19.89 -6.26 -8.72
N ALA A 195 -20.38 -5.41 -7.83
CA ALA A 195 -21.56 -4.57 -8.08
C ALA A 195 -21.22 -3.25 -8.78
N LEU A 196 -19.96 -2.82 -8.76
CA LEU A 196 -19.51 -1.52 -9.28
C LEU A 196 -18.59 -1.69 -10.48
N THR A 197 -18.64 -0.76 -11.43
CA THR A 197 -17.60 -0.63 -12.46
C THR A 197 -16.28 -0.13 -11.86
N ALA A 198 -15.14 -0.32 -12.54
CA ALA A 198 -13.86 0.14 -12.05
C ALA A 198 -13.80 1.64 -11.70
N PRO A 199 -14.34 2.56 -12.53
CA PRO A 199 -14.42 3.96 -12.14
C PRO A 199 -15.23 4.21 -10.87
N GLN A 200 -16.38 3.53 -10.72
CA GLN A 200 -17.23 3.65 -9.54
C GLN A 200 -16.54 3.07 -8.30
N TRP A 201 -15.94 1.89 -8.43
CA TRP A 201 -15.27 1.20 -7.34
C TRP A 201 -14.08 2.00 -6.79
N LYS A 202 -13.17 2.47 -7.66
CA LYS A 202 -12.03 3.29 -7.21
C LYS A 202 -12.45 4.62 -6.59
N ASN A 203 -13.55 5.23 -7.08
CA ASN A 203 -14.09 6.46 -6.49
C ASN A 203 -14.70 6.18 -5.12
N GLU A 204 -15.43 5.07 -4.95
CA GLU A 204 -16.00 4.68 -3.66
C GLU A 204 -14.90 4.40 -2.62
N ILE A 205 -13.83 3.70 -3.00
CA ILE A 205 -12.65 3.50 -2.14
C ILE A 205 -12.04 4.86 -1.75
N THR A 206 -11.78 5.73 -2.73
CA THR A 206 -11.20 7.05 -2.50
C THR A 206 -12.04 7.86 -1.51
N ASN A 207 -13.37 7.88 -1.71
CA ASN A 207 -14.29 8.61 -0.83
C ASN A 207 -14.37 8.01 0.58
N LYS A 208 -14.42 6.69 0.69
CA LYS A 208 -14.47 5.99 1.98
C LYS A 208 -13.25 6.33 2.84
N PHE A 209 -12.05 6.25 2.27
CA PHE A 209 -10.80 6.53 2.99
C PHE A 209 -10.52 8.03 3.20
N ALA A 210 -11.17 8.91 2.44
CA ALA A 210 -11.04 10.35 2.61
C ALA A 210 -12.04 10.94 3.62
N ARG A 211 -13.02 10.18 4.07
CA ARG A 211 -13.97 10.61 5.11
C ARG A 211 -13.36 10.40 6.50
N PRO A 212 -13.55 11.34 7.43
CA PRO A 212 -13.19 11.10 8.82
C PRO A 212 -13.96 9.89 9.36
N ILE A 213 -13.25 9.01 10.04
CA ILE A 213 -13.84 7.85 10.73
C ILE A 213 -14.71 8.33 11.89
#